data_73961c3fcd8ebe9234c88f88b1beb722
#
_entry.id   73961c3fcd8ebe9234c88f88b1beb722
#
_cell.length_a   1.000
_cell.length_b   1.000
_cell.length_c   1.000
_cell.angle_alpha   90.00
_cell.angle_beta   90.00
_cell.angle_gamma   90.00
#
_symmetry.space_group_name_H-M   'P 1'
#
loop_
_entity.id
_entity.type
_entity.pdbx_description
1 polymer ?
#
loop_
_entity_poly.entity_id
_entity_poly.type
_entity_poly.pdbx_seq_one_letter_code
_entity_poly.pdbx_strand_id
1 'polypeptide(L)'
;MGQEYTEWEINRFRQRYYEIKYYINQYNSRIDENNRELNNIRKRVNELQKIRNNLKKTNSKFENYISAKLRKYEVLRNNFSNTKFAKDCSEEMLNFIKGRETSMAIQNIENAIYEVNNKANRLSYDSEELTRDNNRLRNKIADLEYEKRLILQKGVI
;
A
#
# COMPACT_ATOMS: atom_id res chain seq x y z
N MET A 1 21.31 32.74 -45.40
CA MET A 1 21.84 31.53 -46.09
C MET A 1 21.27 30.32 -45.40
N GLY A 2 20.38 29.55 -46.06
CA GLY A 2 19.89 28.30 -45.53
C GLY A 2 21.02 27.27 -45.61
N GLN A 3 21.18 26.49 -44.55
CA GLN A 3 22.14 25.41 -44.52
C GLN A 3 21.61 24.31 -45.48
N GLU A 4 22.30 24.06 -46.62
CA GLU A 4 21.96 22.95 -47.50
C GLU A 4 22.45 21.64 -46.85
N TYR A 5 21.50 20.73 -46.55
CA TYR A 5 21.81 19.42 -46.03
C TYR A 5 21.97 18.42 -47.19
N THR A 6 22.91 17.51 -47.06
CA THR A 6 23.07 16.37 -47.97
C THR A 6 21.89 15.41 -47.84
N GLU A 7 21.58 14.65 -48.88
CA GLU A 7 20.51 13.63 -48.86
C GLU A 7 20.70 12.61 -47.75
N TRP A 8 21.94 12.25 -47.45
CA TRP A 8 22.29 11.38 -46.35
C TRP A 8 21.92 11.98 -44.98
N GLU A 9 22.21 13.25 -44.75
CA GLU A 9 21.85 13.96 -43.51
C GLU A 9 20.33 14.08 -43.37
N ILE A 10 19.62 14.37 -44.44
CA ILE A 10 18.16 14.41 -44.44
C ILE A 10 17.57 13.07 -44.05
N ASN A 11 18.05 11.96 -44.62
CA ASN A 11 17.59 10.62 -44.31
C ASN A 11 17.89 10.26 -42.85
N ARG A 12 19.04 10.64 -42.32
CA ARG A 12 19.42 10.44 -40.92
C ARG A 12 18.50 11.21 -39.96
N PHE A 13 18.14 12.47 -40.29
CA PHE A 13 17.20 13.24 -39.48
C PHE A 13 15.80 12.64 -39.52
N ARG A 14 15.32 12.18 -40.66
CA ARG A 14 14.04 11.49 -40.79
C ARG A 14 13.99 10.21 -39.95
N GLN A 15 15.00 9.36 -40.05
CA GLN A 15 15.08 8.14 -39.26
C GLN A 15 15.04 8.48 -37.78
N ARG A 16 15.86 9.43 -37.34
CA ARG A 16 15.93 9.83 -35.92
C ARG A 16 14.59 10.41 -35.44
N TYR A 17 13.90 11.17 -36.22
CA TYR A 17 12.57 11.69 -35.91
C TYR A 17 11.55 10.58 -35.64
N TYR A 18 11.52 9.54 -36.47
CA TYR A 18 10.62 8.42 -36.30
C TYR A 18 10.99 7.56 -35.08
N GLU A 19 12.28 7.36 -34.81
CA GLU A 19 12.77 6.70 -33.60
C GLU A 19 12.31 7.45 -32.34
N ILE A 20 12.44 8.77 -32.31
CA ILE A 20 11.99 9.61 -31.20
C ILE A 20 10.49 9.45 -30.98
N LYS A 21 9.68 9.51 -32.04
CA LYS A 21 8.22 9.29 -31.92
C LYS A 21 7.90 7.92 -31.35
N TYR A 22 8.60 6.89 -31.79
CA TYR A 22 8.44 5.54 -31.29
C TYR A 22 8.73 5.47 -29.78
N TYR A 23 9.86 6.00 -29.33
CA TYR A 23 10.23 5.99 -27.91
C TYR A 23 9.28 6.82 -27.04
N ILE A 24 8.84 7.98 -27.50
CA ILE A 24 7.84 8.79 -26.78
C ILE A 24 6.55 7.99 -26.58
N ASN A 25 6.06 7.30 -27.62
CA ASN A 25 4.88 6.47 -27.52
C ASN A 25 5.07 5.31 -26.52
N GLN A 26 6.23 4.63 -26.55
CA GLN A 26 6.56 3.56 -25.62
C GLN A 26 6.60 4.06 -24.16
N TYR A 27 7.22 5.22 -23.93
CA TYR A 27 7.30 5.80 -22.58
C TYR A 27 5.93 6.27 -22.08
N ASN A 28 5.09 6.84 -22.93
CA ASN A 28 3.73 7.19 -22.57
C ASN A 28 2.89 5.96 -22.22
N SER A 29 2.97 4.89 -23.01
CA SER A 29 2.28 3.62 -22.69
C SER A 29 2.70 3.06 -21.33
N ARG A 30 3.99 3.10 -21.02
CA ARG A 30 4.51 2.66 -19.73
C ARG A 30 4.06 3.55 -18.58
N ILE A 31 3.99 4.85 -18.75
CA ILE A 31 3.42 5.79 -17.78
C ILE A 31 1.94 5.45 -17.52
N ASP A 32 1.17 5.13 -18.55
CA ASP A 32 -0.24 4.76 -18.41
C ASP A 32 -0.40 3.44 -17.66
N GLU A 33 0.44 2.45 -17.91
CA GLU A 33 0.48 1.19 -17.16
C GLU A 33 0.81 1.44 -15.68
N ASN A 34 1.86 2.20 -15.40
CA ASN A 34 2.25 2.59 -14.05
C ASN A 34 1.13 3.34 -13.32
N ASN A 35 0.42 4.24 -14.03
CA ASN A 35 -0.71 4.99 -13.45
C ASN A 35 -1.90 4.07 -13.09
N ARG A 36 -2.17 3.04 -13.89
CA ARG A 36 -3.19 2.02 -13.58
C ARG A 36 -2.79 1.26 -12.33
N GLU A 37 -1.54 0.84 -12.22
CA GLU A 37 -1.03 0.11 -11.06
C GLU A 37 -1.04 1.00 -9.80
N LEU A 38 -0.64 2.27 -9.90
CA LEU A 38 -0.76 3.24 -8.81
C LEU A 38 -2.20 3.37 -8.29
N ASN A 39 -3.19 3.38 -9.18
CA ASN A 39 -4.60 3.40 -8.79
C ASN A 39 -5.03 2.10 -8.08
N ASN A 40 -4.55 0.95 -8.53
CA ASN A 40 -4.79 -0.33 -7.89
C ASN A 40 -4.17 -0.40 -6.49
N ILE A 41 -2.92 0.03 -6.36
CA ILE A 41 -2.23 0.13 -5.07
C ILE A 41 -3.01 1.03 -4.11
N ARG A 42 -3.46 2.22 -4.55
CA ARG A 42 -4.25 3.13 -3.72
C ARG A 42 -5.53 2.48 -3.19
N LYS A 43 -6.26 1.75 -4.03
CA LYS A 43 -7.46 1.01 -3.61
C LYS A 43 -7.12 -0.03 -2.55
N ARG A 44 -6.08 -0.84 -2.79
CA ARG A 44 -5.62 -1.88 -1.85
C ARG A 44 -5.16 -1.30 -0.51
N VAL A 45 -4.43 -0.19 -0.51
CA VAL A 45 -4.02 0.49 0.73
C VAL A 45 -5.23 0.97 1.51
N ASN A 46 -6.24 1.56 0.85
CA ASN A 46 -7.48 1.99 1.50
C ASN A 46 -8.25 0.81 2.12
N GLU A 47 -8.31 -0.33 1.43
CA GLU A 47 -8.93 -1.56 1.95
C GLU A 47 -8.18 -2.09 3.19
N LEU A 48 -6.86 -2.15 3.13
CA LEU A 48 -6.02 -2.55 4.27
C LEU A 48 -6.20 -1.62 5.47
N GLN A 49 -6.33 -0.31 5.25
CA GLN A 49 -6.62 0.64 6.32
C GLN A 49 -7.98 0.38 6.97
N LYS A 50 -9.01 0.06 6.18
CA LYS A 50 -10.33 -0.32 6.71
C LYS A 50 -10.25 -1.60 7.55
N ILE A 51 -9.56 -2.64 7.04
CA ILE A 51 -9.34 -3.91 7.76
C ILE A 51 -8.62 -3.65 9.08
N ARG A 52 -7.53 -2.89 9.07
CA ARG A 52 -6.78 -2.51 10.27
C ARG A 52 -7.67 -1.83 11.31
N ASN A 53 -8.48 -0.85 10.88
CA ASN A 53 -9.37 -0.11 11.77
C ASN A 53 -10.44 -1.03 12.39
N ASN A 54 -10.98 -1.97 11.60
CA ASN A 54 -11.93 -2.96 12.10
C ASN A 54 -11.28 -3.92 13.09
N LEU A 55 -10.07 -4.41 12.82
CA LEU A 55 -9.31 -5.26 13.74
C LEU A 55 -9.03 -4.53 15.07
N LYS A 56 -8.58 -3.28 15.03
CA LYS A 56 -8.37 -2.46 16.23
C LYS A 56 -9.65 -2.30 17.04
N LYS A 57 -10.77 -1.99 16.36
CA LYS A 57 -12.08 -1.86 17.02
C LYS A 57 -12.53 -3.18 17.65
N THR A 58 -12.30 -4.30 16.98
CA THR A 58 -12.62 -5.64 17.49
C THR A 58 -11.75 -5.96 18.70
N ASN A 59 -10.45 -5.69 18.63
CA ASN A 59 -9.53 -5.90 19.75
C ASN A 59 -9.98 -5.12 20.99
N SER A 60 -10.24 -3.81 20.83
CA SER A 60 -10.71 -2.97 21.95
C SER A 60 -12.03 -3.46 22.55
N LYS A 61 -12.98 -3.91 21.72
CA LYS A 61 -14.23 -4.49 22.21
C LYS A 61 -13.98 -5.78 22.99
N PHE A 62 -13.10 -6.63 22.50
CA PHE A 62 -12.76 -7.89 23.14
C PHE A 62 -12.07 -7.66 24.50
N GLU A 63 -11.08 -6.77 24.56
CA GLU A 63 -10.39 -6.38 25.79
C GLU A 63 -11.36 -5.79 26.83
N ASN A 64 -12.28 -4.90 26.39
CA ASN A 64 -13.32 -4.33 27.26
C ASN A 64 -14.25 -5.42 27.80
N TYR A 65 -14.65 -6.37 26.94
CA TYR A 65 -15.48 -7.49 27.35
C TYR A 65 -14.77 -8.36 28.40
N ILE A 66 -13.52 -8.72 28.14
CA ILE A 66 -12.68 -9.48 29.09
C ILE A 66 -12.56 -8.74 30.42
N SER A 67 -12.25 -7.45 30.40
CA SER A 67 -12.09 -6.62 31.59
C SER A 67 -13.40 -6.54 32.39
N ALA A 68 -14.55 -6.40 31.73
CA ALA A 68 -15.86 -6.38 32.38
C ALA A 68 -16.19 -7.75 33.03
N LYS A 69 -15.87 -8.85 32.36
CA LYS A 69 -16.07 -10.20 32.88
C LYS A 69 -15.16 -10.48 34.08
N LEU A 70 -13.89 -10.10 34.01
CA LEU A 70 -12.96 -10.21 35.14
C LEU A 70 -13.49 -9.52 36.37
N ARG A 71 -13.91 -8.23 36.25
CA ARG A 71 -14.48 -7.48 37.38
C ARG A 71 -15.71 -8.20 37.99
N LYS A 72 -16.61 -8.68 37.11
CA LYS A 72 -17.82 -9.37 37.53
C LYS A 72 -17.49 -10.63 38.35
N TYR A 73 -16.58 -11.47 37.85
CA TYR A 73 -16.23 -12.71 38.56
C TYR A 73 -15.39 -12.45 39.81
N GLU A 74 -14.56 -11.42 39.85
CA GLU A 74 -13.86 -10.99 41.07
C GLU A 74 -14.85 -10.53 42.18
N VAL A 75 -15.87 -9.76 41.79
CA VAL A 75 -16.95 -9.36 42.73
C VAL A 75 -17.73 -10.57 43.22
N LEU A 76 -18.09 -11.51 42.36
CA LEU A 76 -18.77 -12.74 42.72
C LEU A 76 -17.91 -13.58 43.68
N ARG A 77 -16.63 -13.79 43.40
CA ARG A 77 -15.71 -14.50 44.26
C ARG A 77 -15.64 -13.89 45.67
N ASN A 78 -15.59 -12.55 45.75
CA ASN A 78 -15.43 -11.86 47.03
C ASN A 78 -16.72 -11.82 47.85
N ASN A 79 -17.89 -11.66 47.20
CA ASN A 79 -19.17 -11.51 47.86
C ASN A 79 -19.82 -12.86 48.26
N PHE A 80 -19.51 -13.93 47.52
CA PHE A 80 -20.10 -15.25 47.73
C PHE A 80 -19.07 -16.27 48.20
N SER A 81 -18.00 -15.85 48.87
CA SER A 81 -16.92 -16.71 49.39
C SER A 81 -17.39 -17.75 50.36
N ASN A 82 -18.59 -17.59 50.96
CA ASN A 82 -19.17 -18.51 51.92
C ASN A 82 -19.82 -19.76 51.28
N THR A 83 -20.03 -19.77 49.98
CA THR A 83 -20.55 -20.93 49.25
C THR A 83 -19.43 -21.53 48.39
N LYS A 84 -19.00 -22.75 48.72
CA LYS A 84 -17.95 -23.47 48.01
C LYS A 84 -18.19 -23.49 46.50
N PHE A 85 -19.43 -23.78 46.08
CA PHE A 85 -19.82 -23.84 44.67
C PHE A 85 -19.59 -22.48 43.93
N ALA A 86 -20.02 -21.35 44.52
CA ALA A 86 -19.86 -20.05 43.90
C ALA A 86 -18.38 -19.65 43.80
N LYS A 87 -17.59 -20.01 44.78
CA LYS A 87 -16.14 -19.80 44.78
C LYS A 87 -15.46 -20.61 43.68
N ASP A 88 -15.71 -21.92 43.63
CA ASP A 88 -15.11 -22.83 42.65
C ASP A 88 -15.49 -22.40 41.22
N CYS A 89 -16.75 -22.09 40.92
CA CYS A 89 -17.20 -21.57 39.63
C CYS A 89 -16.54 -20.23 39.26
N SER A 90 -16.39 -19.32 40.23
CA SER A 90 -15.74 -18.03 39.96
C SER A 90 -14.27 -18.19 39.67
N GLU A 91 -13.57 -19.08 40.36
CA GLU A 91 -12.15 -19.37 40.13
C GLU A 91 -11.93 -20.05 38.78
N GLU A 92 -12.76 -21.01 38.37
CA GLU A 92 -12.69 -21.65 37.06
C GLU A 92 -12.88 -20.61 35.93
N MET A 93 -13.89 -19.72 36.06
CA MET A 93 -14.13 -18.66 35.06
C MET A 93 -13.01 -17.63 35.01
N LEU A 94 -12.44 -17.24 36.14
CA LEU A 94 -11.29 -16.36 36.21
C LEU A 94 -10.06 -16.99 35.53
N ASN A 95 -9.82 -18.29 35.80
CA ASN A 95 -8.74 -19.03 35.17
C ASN A 95 -8.92 -19.16 33.67
N PHE A 96 -10.14 -19.40 33.18
CA PHE A 96 -10.46 -19.41 31.75
C PHE A 96 -10.22 -18.04 31.10
N ILE A 97 -10.73 -16.97 31.69
CA ILE A 97 -10.60 -15.62 31.15
C ILE A 97 -9.13 -15.13 31.16
N LYS A 98 -8.37 -15.45 32.20
CA LYS A 98 -6.93 -15.16 32.34
C LYS A 98 -6.05 -16.19 31.58
N GLY A 99 -6.67 -17.22 31.01
CA GLY A 99 -5.99 -18.36 30.44
C GLY A 99 -5.29 -18.10 29.11
N ARG A 100 -4.57 -19.11 28.68
CA ARG A 100 -3.76 -19.11 27.46
C ARG A 100 -4.58 -18.78 26.22
N GLU A 101 -5.81 -19.26 26.09
CA GLU A 101 -6.65 -19.08 24.90
C GLU A 101 -7.05 -17.63 24.69
N THR A 102 -7.41 -16.93 25.76
CA THR A 102 -7.72 -15.49 25.72
C THR A 102 -6.49 -14.68 25.32
N SER A 103 -5.34 -14.98 25.90
CA SER A 103 -4.07 -14.34 25.56
C SER A 103 -3.68 -14.59 24.11
N MET A 104 -3.84 -15.84 23.65
CA MET A 104 -3.59 -16.19 22.24
C MET A 104 -4.54 -15.48 21.27
N ALA A 105 -5.82 -15.32 21.63
CA ALA A 105 -6.78 -14.60 20.79
C ALA A 105 -6.39 -13.12 20.62
N ILE A 106 -6.01 -12.45 21.71
CA ILE A 106 -5.49 -11.06 21.65
C ILE A 106 -4.24 -11.00 20.78
N GLN A 107 -3.28 -11.87 21.02
CA GLN A 107 -2.03 -11.91 20.26
C GLN A 107 -2.25 -12.16 18.76
N ASN A 108 -3.20 -13.02 18.40
CA ASN A 108 -3.54 -13.28 17.01
C ASN A 108 -4.13 -12.04 16.32
N ILE A 109 -4.97 -11.27 17.02
CA ILE A 109 -5.50 -10.01 16.49
C ILE A 109 -4.38 -8.97 16.31
N GLU A 110 -3.48 -8.85 17.28
CA GLU A 110 -2.32 -7.94 17.20
C GLU A 110 -1.38 -8.33 16.06
N ASN A 111 -1.10 -9.61 15.88
CA ASN A 111 -0.32 -10.12 14.75
C ASN A 111 -0.99 -9.80 13.41
N ALA A 112 -2.31 -9.98 13.31
CA ALA A 112 -3.05 -9.62 12.11
C ALA A 112 -2.98 -8.12 11.80
N ILE A 113 -3.06 -7.26 12.82
CA ILE A 113 -2.87 -5.80 12.67
C ILE A 113 -1.45 -5.48 12.18
N TYR A 114 -0.45 -6.15 12.73
CA TYR A 114 0.95 -5.99 12.32
C TYR A 114 1.17 -6.39 10.84
N GLU A 115 0.64 -7.54 10.43
CA GLU A 115 0.74 -8.01 9.04
C GLU A 115 0.05 -7.07 8.05
N VAL A 116 -1.14 -6.57 8.40
CA VAL A 116 -1.86 -5.57 7.57
C VAL A 116 -1.04 -4.29 7.42
N ASN A 117 -0.41 -3.80 8.50
CA ASN A 117 0.46 -2.63 8.43
C ASN A 117 1.68 -2.88 7.53
N ASN A 118 2.34 -4.03 7.68
CA ASN A 118 3.49 -4.38 6.84
C ASN A 118 3.13 -4.44 5.37
N LYS A 119 1.97 -5.02 5.05
CA LYS A 119 1.49 -5.09 3.66
C LYS A 119 1.16 -3.70 3.11
N ALA A 120 0.56 -2.83 3.90
CA ALA A 120 0.28 -1.45 3.50
C ALA A 120 1.58 -0.67 3.25
N ASN A 121 2.59 -0.82 4.11
CA ASN A 121 3.90 -0.18 3.96
C ASN A 121 4.63 -0.66 2.69
N ARG A 122 4.60 -1.96 2.38
CA ARG A 122 5.18 -2.48 1.13
C ARG A 122 4.50 -1.87 -0.10
N LEU A 123 3.18 -1.83 -0.12
CA LEU A 123 2.44 -1.21 -1.22
C LEU A 123 2.73 0.28 -1.36
N SER A 124 2.95 1.00 -0.25
CA SER A 124 3.35 2.41 -0.29
C SER A 124 4.74 2.57 -0.91
N TYR A 125 5.68 1.69 -0.58
CA TYR A 125 7.01 1.67 -1.20
C TYR A 125 6.92 1.41 -2.72
N ASP A 126 6.16 0.41 -3.14
CA ASP A 126 5.94 0.09 -4.56
C ASP A 126 5.34 1.31 -5.30
N SER A 127 4.41 2.02 -4.67
CA SER A 127 3.82 3.25 -5.20
C SER A 127 4.86 4.37 -5.40
N GLU A 128 5.79 4.52 -4.46
CA GLU A 128 6.88 5.49 -4.58
C GLU A 128 7.84 5.13 -5.72
N GLU A 129 8.16 3.85 -5.90
CA GLU A 129 9.01 3.40 -7.00
C GLU A 129 8.38 3.67 -8.36
N LEU A 130 7.09 3.33 -8.54
CA LEU A 130 6.35 3.62 -9.77
C LEU A 130 6.27 5.13 -10.05
N THR A 131 6.11 5.94 -9.00
CA THR A 131 6.10 7.40 -9.14
C THR A 131 7.45 7.93 -9.58
N ARG A 132 8.55 7.41 -9.03
CA ARG A 132 9.92 7.76 -9.46
C ARG A 132 10.18 7.33 -10.91
N ASP A 133 9.73 6.13 -11.30
CA ASP A 133 9.85 5.65 -12.68
C ASP A 133 9.07 6.57 -13.65
N ASN A 134 7.84 6.93 -13.33
CA ASN A 134 7.06 7.89 -14.12
C ASN A 134 7.78 9.24 -14.30
N ASN A 135 8.41 9.75 -13.25
CA ASN A 135 9.15 11.01 -13.34
C ASN A 135 10.39 10.87 -14.24
N ARG A 136 11.11 9.75 -14.16
CA ARG A 136 12.23 9.46 -15.07
C ARG A 136 11.79 9.37 -16.53
N LEU A 137 10.65 8.71 -16.79
CA LEU A 137 10.10 8.58 -18.14
C LEU A 137 9.64 9.94 -18.68
N ARG A 138 9.01 10.79 -17.88
CA ARG A 138 8.63 12.15 -18.27
C ARG A 138 9.84 13.00 -18.63
N ASN A 139 10.92 12.92 -17.85
CA ASN A 139 12.17 13.63 -18.18
C ASN A 139 12.74 13.16 -19.52
N LYS A 140 12.79 11.83 -19.76
CA LYS A 140 13.22 11.29 -21.05
C LYS A 140 12.34 11.75 -22.21
N ILE A 141 11.03 11.82 -22.01
CA ILE A 141 10.10 12.35 -23.02
C ILE A 141 10.41 13.82 -23.30
N ALA A 142 10.65 14.63 -22.27
CA ALA A 142 10.98 16.03 -22.43
C ALA A 142 12.27 16.23 -23.25
N ASP A 143 13.30 15.44 -22.98
CA ASP A 143 14.56 15.47 -23.74
C ASP A 143 14.35 15.07 -25.20
N LEU A 144 13.57 14.03 -25.46
CA LEU A 144 13.23 13.57 -26.80
C LEU A 144 12.35 14.59 -27.56
N GLU A 145 11.40 15.22 -26.89
CA GLU A 145 10.58 16.29 -27.49
C GLU A 145 11.41 17.52 -27.83
N TYR A 146 12.42 17.83 -27.01
CA TYR A 146 13.38 18.89 -27.34
C TYR A 146 14.19 18.52 -28.58
N GLU A 147 14.78 17.33 -28.66
CA GLU A 147 15.53 16.85 -29.82
C GLU A 147 14.65 16.84 -31.08
N LYS A 148 13.41 16.37 -30.96
CA LYS A 148 12.44 16.38 -32.05
C LYS A 148 12.18 17.79 -32.62
N ARG A 149 12.06 18.79 -31.74
CA ARG A 149 11.90 20.20 -32.16
C ARG A 149 13.11 20.71 -32.91
N LEU A 150 14.33 20.38 -32.46
CA LEU A 150 15.55 20.76 -33.17
C LEU A 150 15.61 20.17 -34.60
N ILE A 151 15.17 18.92 -34.77
CA ILE A 151 15.10 18.28 -36.08
C ILE A 151 14.07 18.99 -36.99
N LEU A 152 12.89 19.31 -36.46
CA LEU A 152 11.84 20.03 -37.20
C LEU A 152 12.29 21.43 -37.63
N GLN A 153 13.05 22.14 -36.78
CA GLN A 153 13.59 23.46 -37.10
C GLN A 153 14.56 23.47 -38.29
N LYS A 154 15.16 22.29 -38.60
CA LYS A 154 16.04 22.13 -39.75
C LYS A 154 15.29 22.09 -41.10
N GLY A 155 13.96 21.97 -41.07
CA GLY A 155 13.11 21.98 -42.29
C GLY A 155 13.32 20.77 -43.21
N VAL A 156 13.82 19.66 -42.69
CA VAL A 156 14.18 18.45 -43.49
C VAL A 156 13.13 17.32 -43.40
N ILE A 157 12.04 17.56 -42.71
CA ILE A 157 10.94 16.60 -42.49
C ILE A 157 9.66 17.14 -43.05
#